data_c03e218a224531f2b23ab56a4187a8ab
#
_entry.id   c03e218a224531f2b23ab56a4187a8ab
#
_cell.length_a   1.000
_cell.length_b   1.000
_cell.length_c   1.000
_cell.angle_alpha   90.00
_cell.angle_beta   90.00
_cell.angle_gamma   90.00
#
_symmetry.space_group_name_H-M   'P 1'
#
loop_
_entity.id
_entity.type
_entity.pdbx_description
1 polymer ?
#
loop_
_entity_poly.entity_id
_entity_poly.type
_entity_poly.pdbx_seq_one_letter_code
_entity_poly.pdbx_strand_id
1 'polypeptide(L)'
;MASLFEADIASLKGVGPKRAELFRKLGAPTVGDLLRLYPRAYEDWRDAVPIRNTRLNEVNIVKGTVLRRPVEQRIRGGMTLYKTTITDGEDDMQLTFFNNRYITSLLTEGAVYAFRGKVTGTFMRREMASPEFVPESRMQDMVPVYSQTSGLTSRIIANAVKEALRLLPETVKDPLPDALRLKYALCRLEYALKTIHFPNSPEALSTARRRLVFEELLVLQLGMAEIRRAGVRENPY
;
A
#
# COMPACT_ATOMS: atom_id res chain seq x y z
N MET A 1 -16.73 -26.58 4.25
CA MET A 1 -16.80 -25.15 3.89
C MET A 1 -15.53 -24.81 3.15
N ALA A 2 -15.63 -24.21 1.96
CA ALA A 2 -14.44 -23.75 1.22
C ALA A 2 -13.65 -22.77 2.09
N SER A 3 -12.32 -22.89 2.08
CA SER A 3 -11.43 -22.00 2.81
C SER A 3 -11.60 -20.57 2.26
N LEU A 4 -11.53 -19.54 3.12
CA LEU A 4 -11.52 -18.14 2.66
C LEU A 4 -10.47 -17.91 1.54
N PHE A 5 -9.36 -18.60 1.61
CA PHE A 5 -8.30 -18.51 0.60
C PHE A 5 -8.71 -19.00 -0.79
N GLU A 6 -9.68 -19.93 -0.87
CA GLU A 6 -10.23 -20.47 -2.13
C GLU A 6 -11.43 -19.67 -2.64
N ALA A 7 -11.94 -18.72 -1.86
CA ALA A 7 -13.07 -17.89 -2.25
C ALA A 7 -12.74 -17.04 -3.47
N ASP A 8 -13.68 -16.93 -4.42
CA ASP A 8 -13.52 -16.07 -5.60
C ASP A 8 -13.33 -14.61 -5.19
N ILE A 9 -12.48 -13.90 -5.89
CA ILE A 9 -12.16 -12.48 -5.62
C ILE A 9 -13.39 -11.58 -5.66
N ALA A 10 -14.41 -11.93 -6.46
CA ALA A 10 -15.69 -11.17 -6.53
C ALA A 10 -16.52 -11.25 -5.26
N SER A 11 -16.21 -12.19 -4.34
CA SER A 11 -16.89 -12.29 -3.03
C SER A 11 -16.53 -11.16 -2.08
N LEU A 12 -15.43 -10.45 -2.33
CA LEU A 12 -14.99 -9.34 -1.49
C LEU A 12 -15.85 -8.10 -1.67
N LYS A 13 -16.23 -7.51 -0.55
CA LYS A 13 -16.96 -6.23 -0.56
C LYS A 13 -16.14 -5.15 -1.29
N GLY A 14 -16.78 -4.48 -2.26
CA GLY A 14 -16.13 -3.45 -3.06
C GLY A 14 -15.44 -3.96 -4.33
N VAL A 15 -15.43 -5.28 -4.56
CA VAL A 15 -14.94 -5.90 -5.79
C VAL A 15 -16.15 -6.31 -6.65
N GLY A 16 -16.60 -5.41 -7.52
CA GLY A 16 -17.65 -5.73 -8.51
C GLY A 16 -17.11 -6.51 -9.71
N PRO A 17 -17.98 -7.02 -10.61
CA PRO A 17 -17.59 -7.89 -11.74
C PRO A 17 -16.43 -7.35 -12.57
N LYS A 18 -16.48 -6.07 -12.95
CA LYS A 18 -15.41 -5.42 -13.75
C LYS A 18 -14.05 -5.43 -13.02
N ARG A 19 -14.04 -5.17 -11.71
CA ARG A 19 -12.80 -5.22 -10.92
C ARG A 19 -12.31 -6.65 -10.71
N ALA A 20 -13.21 -7.61 -10.53
CA ALA A 20 -12.85 -9.02 -10.41
C ALA A 20 -12.11 -9.52 -11.66
N GLU A 21 -12.54 -9.14 -12.86
CA GLU A 21 -11.81 -9.46 -14.10
C GLU A 21 -10.40 -8.86 -14.12
N LEU A 22 -10.26 -7.62 -13.65
CA LEU A 22 -8.94 -6.97 -13.57
C LEU A 22 -8.03 -7.66 -12.54
N PHE A 23 -8.56 -8.08 -11.38
CA PHE A 23 -7.80 -8.87 -10.42
C PHE A 23 -7.38 -10.23 -10.98
N ARG A 24 -8.26 -10.94 -11.73
CA ARG A 24 -7.90 -12.18 -12.41
C ARG A 24 -6.77 -11.99 -13.43
N LYS A 25 -6.80 -10.90 -14.21
CA LYS A 25 -5.71 -10.52 -15.14
C LYS A 25 -4.41 -10.20 -14.41
N LEU A 26 -4.49 -9.68 -13.18
CA LEU A 26 -3.34 -9.40 -12.32
C LEU A 26 -2.78 -10.67 -11.63
N GLY A 27 -3.41 -11.84 -11.85
CA GLY A 27 -3.01 -13.11 -11.23
C GLY A 27 -3.62 -13.37 -9.86
N ALA A 28 -4.68 -12.64 -9.48
CA ALA A 28 -5.37 -12.80 -8.20
C ALA A 28 -6.86 -13.19 -8.39
N PRO A 29 -7.17 -14.41 -8.90
CA PRO A 29 -8.53 -14.90 -9.05
C PRO A 29 -9.23 -15.21 -7.74
N THR A 30 -8.48 -15.54 -6.68
CA THR A 30 -9.00 -15.87 -5.36
C THR A 30 -8.56 -14.86 -4.29
N VAL A 31 -9.21 -14.91 -3.13
CA VAL A 31 -8.81 -14.11 -1.95
C VAL A 31 -7.42 -14.52 -1.48
N GLY A 32 -7.07 -15.80 -1.57
CA GLY A 32 -5.72 -16.29 -1.25
C GLY A 32 -4.65 -15.73 -2.16
N ASP A 33 -4.92 -15.64 -3.46
CA ASP A 33 -3.99 -15.06 -4.43
C ASP A 33 -3.82 -13.56 -4.20
N LEU A 34 -4.92 -12.84 -3.87
CA LEU A 34 -4.84 -11.44 -3.49
C LEU A 34 -3.94 -11.23 -2.27
N LEU A 35 -4.04 -12.08 -1.24
CA LEU A 35 -3.20 -12.01 -0.04
C LEU A 35 -1.74 -12.40 -0.29
N ARG A 36 -1.42 -13.03 -1.43
CA ARG A 36 -0.06 -13.31 -1.90
C ARG A 36 0.45 -12.25 -2.88
N LEU A 37 -0.39 -11.31 -3.30
CA LEU A 37 0.03 -10.18 -4.12
C LEU A 37 0.74 -9.14 -3.23
N TYR A 38 2.00 -9.41 -2.89
CA TYR A 38 2.76 -8.58 -1.96
C TYR A 38 3.06 -7.19 -2.53
N PRO A 39 3.12 -6.13 -1.68
CA PRO A 39 3.57 -4.81 -2.10
C PRO A 39 5.00 -4.85 -2.64
N ARG A 40 5.25 -4.13 -3.75
CA ARG A 40 6.60 -3.98 -4.31
C ARG A 40 7.48 -3.00 -3.53
N ALA A 41 6.84 -2.04 -2.84
CA ALA A 41 7.48 -1.01 -2.03
C ALA A 41 6.52 -0.51 -0.95
N TYR A 42 7.04 0.28 -0.03
CA TYR A 42 6.26 0.98 0.98
C TYR A 42 6.65 2.45 0.98
N GLU A 43 5.66 3.33 1.10
CA GLU A 43 5.85 4.75 1.31
C GLU A 43 5.79 5.02 2.81
N ASP A 44 6.90 5.50 3.35
CA ASP A 44 6.99 5.85 4.77
C ASP A 44 6.66 7.34 4.94
N TRP A 45 5.47 7.62 5.48
CA TRP A 45 5.02 8.98 5.67
C TRP A 45 5.69 9.68 6.86
N ARG A 46 6.53 8.97 7.63
CA ARG A 46 7.31 9.53 8.74
C ARG A 46 8.48 10.37 8.26
N ASP A 47 8.94 10.15 7.03
CA ASP A 47 10.07 10.85 6.42
C ASP A 47 9.71 12.27 5.94
N ALA A 48 8.77 12.94 6.63
CA ALA A 48 8.41 14.31 6.32
C ALA A 48 9.56 15.27 6.65
N VAL A 49 9.90 16.13 5.68
CA VAL A 49 10.92 17.17 5.83
C VAL A 49 10.26 18.54 5.98
N PRO A 50 10.92 19.52 6.65
CA PRO A 50 10.47 20.91 6.66
C PRO A 50 10.32 21.47 5.24
N ILE A 51 9.35 22.37 5.03
CA ILE A 51 9.06 22.95 3.71
C ILE A 51 10.34 23.55 3.08
N ARG A 52 11.13 24.29 3.86
CA ARG A 52 12.40 24.90 3.41
C ARG A 52 13.45 23.88 2.95
N ASN A 53 13.42 22.65 3.46
CA ASN A 53 14.39 21.61 3.16
C ASN A 53 13.96 20.72 1.97
N THR A 54 12.79 20.97 1.38
CA THR A 54 12.32 20.20 0.24
C THR A 54 13.20 20.44 -0.98
N ARG A 55 13.46 19.37 -1.75
CA ARG A 55 14.22 19.42 -2.99
C ARG A 55 13.31 19.76 -4.16
N LEU A 56 13.65 20.80 -4.90
CA LEU A 56 12.89 21.21 -6.09
C LEU A 56 12.98 20.14 -7.17
N ASN A 57 11.86 19.94 -7.87
CA ASN A 57 11.69 18.96 -8.95
C ASN A 57 11.76 17.48 -8.51
N GLU A 58 11.85 17.20 -7.20
CA GLU A 58 11.80 15.86 -6.61
C GLU A 58 10.49 15.65 -5.83
N VAL A 59 10.16 14.38 -5.61
CA VAL A 59 9.06 13.99 -4.72
C VAL A 59 9.53 14.14 -3.28
N ASN A 60 8.79 14.92 -2.49
CA ASN A 60 9.05 15.14 -1.08
C ASN A 60 7.78 14.82 -0.28
N ILE A 61 7.97 14.52 1.00
CA ILE A 61 6.88 14.45 1.98
C ILE A 61 7.05 15.65 2.91
N VAL A 62 5.97 16.41 3.11
CA VAL A 62 5.94 17.54 4.04
C VAL A 62 4.76 17.40 4.98
N LYS A 63 4.97 17.73 6.25
CA LYS A 63 3.89 17.88 7.23
C LYS A 63 3.49 19.34 7.28
N GLY A 64 2.18 19.63 7.17
CA GLY A 64 1.73 21.01 7.23
C GLY A 64 0.29 21.15 7.69
N THR A 65 0.02 22.27 8.30
CA THR A 65 -1.33 22.71 8.70
C THR A 65 -1.99 23.43 7.54
N VAL A 66 -3.22 23.10 7.22
CA VAL A 66 -4.01 23.76 6.17
C VAL A 66 -4.43 25.14 6.67
N LEU A 67 -3.92 26.21 6.07
CA LEU A 67 -4.22 27.60 6.47
C LEU A 67 -5.60 28.07 6.04
N ARG A 68 -6.08 27.58 4.90
CA ARG A 68 -7.39 27.95 4.33
C ARG A 68 -8.00 26.78 3.61
N ARG A 69 -9.33 26.70 3.61
CA ARG A 69 -10.03 25.72 2.77
C ARG A 69 -9.67 25.91 1.30
N PRO A 70 -9.57 24.82 0.51
CA PRO A 70 -9.27 24.94 -0.90
C PRO A 70 -10.29 25.82 -1.64
N VAL A 71 -9.80 26.85 -2.32
CA VAL A 71 -10.62 27.80 -3.09
C VAL A 71 -10.71 27.34 -4.54
N GLU A 72 -11.94 27.29 -5.06
CA GLU A 72 -12.21 26.97 -6.46
C GLU A 72 -11.82 28.13 -7.37
N GLN A 73 -11.07 27.84 -8.42
CA GLN A 73 -10.71 28.77 -9.47
C GLN A 73 -10.96 28.11 -10.84
N ARG A 74 -11.92 28.64 -11.59
CA ARG A 74 -12.20 28.18 -12.95
C ARG A 74 -11.24 28.83 -13.93
N ILE A 75 -10.66 28.01 -14.83
CA ILE A 75 -9.77 28.48 -15.90
C ILE A 75 -10.45 28.28 -17.25
N ARG A 76 -9.99 29.02 -18.26
CA ARG A 76 -10.40 28.82 -19.65
C ARG A 76 -10.17 27.36 -20.10
N GLY A 77 -11.10 26.76 -20.81
CA GLY A 77 -10.98 25.37 -21.27
C GLY A 77 -11.65 24.33 -20.38
N GLY A 78 -12.52 24.73 -19.41
CA GLY A 78 -13.31 23.79 -18.60
C GLY A 78 -12.53 23.14 -17.44
N MET A 79 -11.28 23.54 -17.21
CA MET A 79 -10.47 23.06 -16.10
C MET A 79 -10.79 23.86 -14.83
N THR A 80 -10.96 23.15 -13.72
CA THR A 80 -11.16 23.75 -12.40
C THR A 80 -9.95 23.46 -11.51
N LEU A 81 -9.38 24.50 -10.92
CA LEU A 81 -8.31 24.38 -9.92
C LEU A 81 -8.91 24.59 -8.54
N TYR A 82 -8.35 23.86 -7.57
CA TYR A 82 -8.60 24.07 -6.15
C TYR A 82 -7.27 24.37 -5.49
N LYS A 83 -7.11 25.57 -4.96
CA LYS A 83 -5.85 26.03 -4.36
C LYS A 83 -6.01 26.22 -2.87
N THR A 84 -5.00 25.79 -2.14
CA THR A 84 -4.86 26.04 -0.69
C THR A 84 -3.39 26.27 -0.34
N THR A 85 -3.15 26.77 0.84
CA THR A 85 -1.81 26.96 1.39
C THR A 85 -1.70 26.14 2.66
N ILE A 86 -0.58 25.49 2.84
CA ILE A 86 -0.18 24.82 4.08
C ILE A 86 1.03 25.52 4.68
N THR A 87 1.20 25.40 6.00
CA THR A 87 2.38 25.87 6.72
C THR A 87 2.93 24.80 7.62
N ASP A 88 4.24 24.73 7.78
CA ASP A 88 4.89 23.90 8.82
C ASP A 88 5.20 24.71 10.10
N GLY A 89 4.77 25.98 10.15
CA GLY A 89 5.01 26.91 11.23
C GLY A 89 6.14 27.91 10.96
N GLU A 90 7.01 27.62 10.00
CA GLU A 90 8.12 28.49 9.59
C GLU A 90 7.96 28.96 8.14
N ASP A 91 7.55 28.07 7.24
CA ASP A 91 7.38 28.32 5.82
C ASP A 91 6.00 27.90 5.31
N ASP A 92 5.64 28.47 4.16
CA ASP A 92 4.38 28.18 3.49
C ASP A 92 4.61 27.46 2.17
N MET A 93 3.66 26.58 1.81
CA MET A 93 3.64 25.90 0.51
C MET A 93 2.26 25.96 -0.12
N GLN A 94 2.19 26.28 -1.40
CA GLN A 94 0.94 26.27 -2.15
C GLN A 94 0.64 24.87 -2.67
N LEU A 95 -0.59 24.40 -2.48
CA LEU A 95 -1.12 23.16 -3.05
C LEU A 95 -2.16 23.50 -4.10
N THR A 96 -2.07 22.83 -5.26
CA THR A 96 -3.02 22.98 -6.37
C THR A 96 -3.55 21.61 -6.77
N PHE A 97 -4.89 21.44 -6.75
CA PHE A 97 -5.56 20.21 -7.19
C PHE A 97 -6.37 20.50 -8.46
N PHE A 98 -6.32 19.58 -9.41
CA PHE A 98 -7.01 19.73 -10.71
C PHE A 98 -8.30 18.91 -10.73
N ASN A 99 -9.40 19.52 -11.13
CA ASN A 99 -10.72 18.89 -11.34
C ASN A 99 -11.21 18.01 -10.16
N ASN A 100 -10.78 18.30 -8.94
CA ASN A 100 -11.14 17.53 -7.74
C ASN A 100 -12.03 18.34 -6.79
N ARG A 101 -13.32 18.40 -7.07
CA ARG A 101 -14.31 19.12 -6.23
C ARG A 101 -14.40 18.59 -4.78
N TYR A 102 -14.00 17.34 -4.57
CA TYR A 102 -14.07 16.73 -3.22
C TYR A 102 -12.99 17.22 -2.27
N ILE A 103 -11.94 17.86 -2.81
CA ILE A 103 -10.81 18.32 -2.00
C ILE A 103 -11.24 19.33 -0.93
N THR A 104 -12.27 20.13 -1.20
CA THR A 104 -12.83 21.12 -0.25
C THR A 104 -13.46 20.49 0.98
N SER A 105 -13.94 19.24 0.89
CA SER A 105 -14.47 18.47 2.01
C SER A 105 -13.45 17.55 2.67
N LEU A 106 -12.35 17.23 1.97
CA LEU A 106 -11.31 16.33 2.45
C LEU A 106 -10.23 17.06 3.24
N LEU A 107 -9.92 18.31 2.90
CA LEU A 107 -8.97 19.14 3.61
C LEU A 107 -9.71 20.13 4.52
N THR A 108 -9.50 19.99 5.81
CA THR A 108 -10.10 20.85 6.84
C THR A 108 -9.10 21.93 7.22
N GLU A 109 -9.54 23.20 7.26
CA GLU A 109 -8.76 24.33 7.75
C GLU A 109 -8.35 24.13 9.21
N GLY A 110 -7.11 24.44 9.52
CA GLY A 110 -6.52 24.22 10.85
C GLY A 110 -6.08 22.79 11.14
N ALA A 111 -6.43 21.81 10.30
CA ALA A 111 -6.01 20.43 10.49
C ALA A 111 -4.63 20.15 9.87
N VAL A 112 -3.90 19.21 10.49
CA VAL A 112 -2.57 18.80 10.07
C VAL A 112 -2.64 17.57 9.19
N TYR A 113 -1.92 17.62 8.07
CA TYR A 113 -1.78 16.52 7.12
C TYR A 113 -0.31 16.34 6.73
N ALA A 114 0.05 15.13 6.28
CA ALA A 114 1.24 14.93 5.48
C ALA A 114 0.85 14.94 4.00
N PHE A 115 1.63 15.65 3.20
CA PHE A 115 1.47 15.79 1.75
C PHE A 115 2.68 15.21 1.06
N ARG A 116 2.46 14.38 0.03
CA ARG A 116 3.50 13.79 -0.80
C ARG A 116 3.29 14.20 -2.24
N GLY A 117 4.30 14.78 -2.84
CA GLY A 117 4.23 15.20 -4.22
C GLY A 117 5.53 15.81 -4.72
N LYS A 118 5.59 16.04 -6.03
CA LYS A 118 6.71 16.75 -6.64
C LYS A 118 6.63 18.22 -6.25
N VAL A 119 7.70 18.72 -5.60
CA VAL A 119 7.82 20.14 -5.25
C VAL A 119 8.34 20.90 -6.44
N THR A 120 7.67 21.97 -6.81
CA THR A 120 8.02 22.89 -7.90
C THR A 120 8.05 24.33 -7.40
N GLY A 121 8.29 25.30 -8.30
CA GLY A 121 8.36 26.71 -7.96
C GLY A 121 9.79 27.19 -7.71
N THR A 122 9.97 28.04 -6.72
CA THR A 122 11.25 28.64 -6.34
C THR A 122 11.55 28.40 -4.86
N PHE A 123 12.74 28.75 -4.40
CA PHE A 123 13.07 28.66 -2.97
C PHE A 123 12.17 29.56 -2.09
N MET A 124 11.64 30.66 -2.64
CA MET A 124 10.76 31.58 -1.94
C MET A 124 9.29 31.20 -2.04
N ARG A 125 8.92 30.43 -3.05
CA ARG A 125 7.53 30.01 -3.30
C ARG A 125 7.50 28.60 -3.81
N ARG A 126 7.28 27.67 -2.90
CA ARG A 126 7.17 26.24 -3.18
C ARG A 126 5.73 25.85 -3.44
N GLU A 127 5.55 24.94 -4.38
CA GLU A 127 4.25 24.49 -4.82
C GLU A 127 4.25 22.96 -5.02
N MET A 128 3.12 22.33 -4.74
CA MET A 128 2.85 20.94 -5.16
C MET A 128 1.56 20.88 -5.99
N ALA A 129 1.63 20.11 -7.09
CA ALA A 129 0.48 19.85 -7.95
C ALA A 129 -0.11 18.47 -7.64
N SER A 130 -1.38 18.42 -7.29
CA SER A 130 -2.13 17.21 -6.94
C SER A 130 -1.39 16.26 -6.00
N PRO A 131 -0.88 16.75 -4.83
CA PRO A 131 -0.22 15.87 -3.89
C PRO A 131 -1.16 14.79 -3.37
N GLU A 132 -0.62 13.62 -3.06
CA GLU A 132 -1.24 12.65 -2.17
C GLU A 132 -1.18 13.21 -0.74
N PHE A 133 -2.15 12.83 0.11
CA PHE A 133 -2.15 13.28 1.48
C PHE A 133 -2.82 12.29 2.42
N VAL A 134 -2.36 12.30 3.67
CA VAL A 134 -2.93 11.54 4.79
C VAL A 134 -3.10 12.46 6.00
N PRO A 135 -4.14 12.27 6.83
CA PRO A 135 -4.27 13.00 8.08
C PRO A 135 -3.13 12.64 9.05
N GLU A 136 -2.82 13.51 9.98
CA GLU A 136 -1.75 13.34 10.97
C GLU A 136 -1.84 12.00 11.72
N SER A 137 -3.06 11.56 12.06
CA SER A 137 -3.31 10.28 12.73
C SER A 137 -2.82 9.04 11.95
N ARG A 138 -2.54 9.20 10.65
CA ARG A 138 -2.06 8.13 9.76
C ARG A 138 -0.64 8.32 9.25
N MET A 139 0.08 9.31 9.75
CA MET A 139 1.47 9.58 9.36
C MET A 139 2.46 8.50 9.82
N GLN A 140 2.08 7.69 10.79
CA GLN A 140 2.89 6.55 11.26
C GLN A 140 2.74 5.32 10.37
N ASP A 141 1.84 5.35 9.39
CA ASP A 141 1.56 4.22 8.52
C ASP A 141 2.64 4.11 7.42
N MET A 142 3.14 2.91 7.24
CA MET A 142 3.86 2.53 6.02
C MET A 142 2.82 2.13 4.97
N VAL A 143 2.62 2.97 3.95
CA VAL A 143 1.59 2.75 2.93
C VAL A 143 2.11 1.80 1.85
N PRO A 144 1.45 0.65 1.62
CA PRO A 144 1.90 -0.31 0.62
C PRO A 144 1.70 0.21 -0.81
N VAL A 145 2.71 0.02 -1.64
CA VAL A 145 2.68 0.31 -3.09
C VAL A 145 2.60 -1.01 -3.86
N TYR A 146 1.47 -1.24 -4.51
CA TYR A 146 1.26 -2.41 -5.36
C TYR A 146 1.59 -2.13 -6.81
N SER A 147 1.92 -3.19 -7.58
CA SER A 147 2.00 -3.11 -9.03
C SER A 147 0.63 -2.78 -9.61
N GLN A 148 0.55 -1.70 -10.40
CA GLN A 148 -0.70 -1.17 -10.94
C GLN A 148 -0.92 -1.69 -12.36
N THR A 149 -2.19 -1.83 -12.72
CA THR A 149 -2.64 -2.05 -14.11
C THR A 149 -3.73 -1.03 -14.45
N SER A 150 -4.05 -0.90 -15.73
CA SER A 150 -5.17 -0.03 -16.13
C SER A 150 -6.46 -0.41 -15.40
N GLY A 151 -7.03 0.52 -14.63
CA GLY A 151 -8.24 0.33 -13.83
C GLY A 151 -8.05 -0.23 -12.41
N LEU A 152 -6.83 -0.68 -12.04
CA LEU A 152 -6.48 -1.07 -10.65
C LEU A 152 -5.31 -0.24 -10.13
N THR A 153 -5.63 0.81 -9.40
CA THR A 153 -4.62 1.61 -8.68
C THR A 153 -4.18 0.90 -7.40
N SER A 154 -2.98 1.22 -6.89
CA SER A 154 -2.46 0.71 -5.62
C SER A 154 -3.47 0.87 -4.47
N ARG A 155 -4.21 1.99 -4.43
CA ARG A 155 -5.26 2.24 -3.43
C ARG A 155 -6.43 1.27 -3.53
N ILE A 156 -6.86 0.91 -4.75
CA ILE A 156 -7.95 -0.06 -4.95
C ILE A 156 -7.52 -1.43 -4.47
N ILE A 157 -6.28 -1.84 -4.81
CA ILE A 157 -5.71 -3.12 -4.37
C ILE A 157 -5.58 -3.13 -2.83
N ALA A 158 -5.01 -2.08 -2.23
CA ALA A 158 -4.90 -1.95 -0.78
C ALA A 158 -6.24 -2.07 -0.05
N ASN A 159 -7.31 -1.48 -0.60
CA ASN A 159 -8.64 -1.57 -0.01
C ASN A 159 -9.22 -2.99 -0.10
N ALA A 160 -9.03 -3.69 -1.23
CA ALA A 160 -9.44 -5.09 -1.37
C ALA A 160 -8.65 -6.00 -0.41
N VAL A 161 -7.34 -5.79 -0.25
CA VAL A 161 -6.51 -6.51 0.72
C VAL A 161 -6.96 -6.25 2.15
N LYS A 162 -7.29 -5.00 2.52
CA LYS A 162 -7.84 -4.69 3.86
C LYS A 162 -9.12 -5.46 4.14
N GLU A 163 -10.01 -5.53 3.16
CA GLU A 163 -11.25 -6.29 3.31
C GLU A 163 -10.99 -7.80 3.42
N ALA A 164 -10.07 -8.34 2.63
CA ALA A 164 -9.65 -9.74 2.74
C ALA A 164 -9.06 -10.07 4.12
N LEU A 165 -8.17 -9.20 4.63
CA LEU A 165 -7.56 -9.37 5.95
C LEU A 165 -8.58 -9.26 7.09
N ARG A 166 -9.64 -8.45 6.94
CA ARG A 166 -10.73 -8.34 7.90
C ARG A 166 -11.55 -9.62 8.01
N LEU A 167 -11.63 -10.37 6.90
CA LEU A 167 -12.37 -11.64 6.84
C LEU A 167 -11.52 -12.84 7.25
N LEU A 168 -10.20 -12.66 7.50
CA LEU A 168 -9.36 -13.75 8.00
C LEU A 168 -9.89 -14.21 9.37
N PRO A 169 -10.05 -15.52 9.58
CA PRO A 169 -10.40 -16.06 10.88
C PRO A 169 -9.30 -15.74 11.89
N GLU A 170 -9.66 -15.65 13.18
CA GLU A 170 -8.69 -15.41 14.27
C GLU A 170 -7.56 -16.45 14.30
N THR A 171 -7.87 -17.68 13.88
CA THR A 171 -6.90 -18.77 13.76
C THR A 171 -6.78 -19.22 12.31
N VAL A 172 -5.81 -18.67 11.59
CA VAL A 172 -5.42 -19.19 10.29
C VAL A 172 -4.60 -20.46 10.49
N LYS A 173 -4.98 -21.57 9.83
CA LYS A 173 -4.17 -22.79 9.86
C LYS A 173 -2.82 -22.50 9.22
N ASP A 174 -1.77 -22.54 10.05
CA ASP A 174 -0.40 -22.37 9.57
C ASP A 174 0.09 -23.65 8.89
N PRO A 175 0.54 -23.62 7.64
CA PRO A 175 1.05 -24.80 6.95
C PRO A 175 2.38 -25.30 7.54
N LEU A 176 3.14 -24.44 8.23
CA LEU A 176 4.40 -24.84 8.86
C LEU A 176 4.15 -25.47 10.22
N PRO A 177 4.71 -26.66 10.49
CA PRO A 177 4.70 -27.28 11.82
C PRO A 177 5.30 -26.34 12.87
N ASP A 178 4.74 -26.30 14.07
CA ASP A 178 5.24 -25.46 15.17
C ASP A 178 6.72 -25.70 15.49
N ALA A 179 7.18 -26.97 15.47
CA ALA A 179 8.57 -27.29 15.69
C ALA A 179 9.51 -26.61 14.68
N LEU A 180 9.12 -26.58 13.42
CA LEU A 180 9.90 -25.91 12.36
C LEU A 180 9.88 -24.39 12.53
N ARG A 181 8.71 -23.85 12.80
CA ARG A 181 8.48 -22.42 13.02
C ARG A 181 9.31 -21.89 14.20
N LEU A 182 9.32 -22.63 15.33
CA LEU A 182 10.11 -22.27 16.51
C LEU A 182 11.60 -22.40 16.27
N LYS A 183 12.05 -23.49 15.60
CA LYS A 183 13.47 -23.71 15.28
C LYS A 183 14.09 -22.54 14.49
N TYR A 184 13.34 -21.97 13.55
CA TYR A 184 13.81 -20.88 12.70
C TYR A 184 13.33 -19.49 13.14
N ALA A 185 12.72 -19.36 14.33
CA ALA A 185 12.18 -18.12 14.88
C ALA A 185 11.26 -17.38 13.88
N LEU A 186 10.31 -18.11 13.28
CA LEU A 186 9.37 -17.57 12.30
C LEU A 186 8.06 -17.18 12.98
N CYS A 187 7.48 -16.05 12.57
CA CYS A 187 6.15 -15.63 13.02
C CYS A 187 5.04 -16.52 12.41
N ARG A 188 3.84 -16.43 12.96
CA ARG A 188 2.66 -17.11 12.43
C ARG A 188 2.24 -16.52 11.08
N LEU A 189 1.62 -17.36 10.22
CA LEU A 189 1.17 -16.95 8.89
C LEU A 189 0.21 -15.76 8.94
N GLU A 190 -0.74 -15.75 9.86
CA GLU A 190 -1.68 -14.63 10.02
C GLU A 190 -0.97 -13.30 10.27
N TYR A 191 -0.01 -13.29 11.20
CA TYR A 191 0.81 -12.11 11.49
C TYR A 191 1.60 -11.69 10.25
N ALA A 192 2.22 -12.64 9.55
CA ALA A 192 2.99 -12.35 8.35
C ALA A 192 2.14 -11.71 7.26
N LEU A 193 0.94 -12.26 6.98
CA LEU A 193 0.03 -11.72 5.97
C LEU A 193 -0.48 -10.31 6.33
N LYS A 194 -0.86 -10.07 7.59
CA LYS A 194 -1.29 -8.73 8.03
C LYS A 194 -0.15 -7.71 7.91
N THR A 195 1.04 -8.10 8.37
CA THR A 195 2.19 -7.20 8.49
C THR A 195 2.88 -6.95 7.14
N ILE A 196 2.93 -7.93 6.23
CA ILE A 196 3.50 -7.70 4.90
C ILE A 196 2.69 -6.68 4.10
N HIS A 197 1.38 -6.58 4.32
CA HIS A 197 0.54 -5.62 3.63
C HIS A 197 0.47 -4.27 4.34
N PHE A 198 0.44 -4.27 5.68
CA PHE A 198 0.30 -3.03 6.48
C PHE A 198 1.24 -3.10 7.69
N PRO A 199 2.54 -2.92 7.46
CA PRO A 199 3.52 -2.96 8.54
C PRO A 199 3.40 -1.71 9.42
N ASN A 200 3.59 -1.90 10.71
CA ASN A 200 3.66 -0.81 11.68
C ASN A 200 5.10 -0.35 11.95
N SER A 201 6.10 -1.11 11.52
CA SER A 201 7.51 -0.73 11.59
C SER A 201 8.36 -1.52 10.57
N PRO A 202 9.57 -1.03 10.23
CA PRO A 202 10.52 -1.76 9.38
C PRO A 202 10.91 -3.12 9.94
N GLU A 203 11.03 -3.26 11.26
CA GLU A 203 11.38 -4.51 11.95
C GLU A 203 10.25 -5.53 11.82
N ALA A 204 9.00 -5.09 12.02
CA ALA A 204 7.82 -5.93 11.82
C ALA A 204 7.73 -6.40 10.35
N LEU A 205 7.97 -5.51 9.38
CA LEU A 205 8.03 -5.84 7.97
C LEU A 205 9.11 -6.89 7.68
N SER A 206 10.31 -6.73 8.25
CA SER A 206 11.41 -7.69 8.10
C SER A 206 11.03 -9.06 8.64
N THR A 207 10.38 -9.11 9.80
CA THR A 207 9.90 -10.35 10.43
C THR A 207 8.86 -11.08 9.56
N ALA A 208 7.90 -10.33 9.02
CA ALA A 208 6.89 -10.88 8.12
C ALA A 208 7.50 -11.40 6.82
N ARG A 209 8.39 -10.61 6.20
CA ARG A 209 9.09 -10.98 4.97
C ARG A 209 9.92 -12.24 5.15
N ARG A 210 10.67 -12.36 6.25
CA ARG A 210 11.46 -13.58 6.57
C ARG A 210 10.58 -14.83 6.61
N ARG A 211 9.38 -14.73 7.22
CA ARG A 211 8.44 -15.86 7.30
C ARG A 211 7.94 -16.28 5.90
N LEU A 212 7.55 -15.31 5.07
CA LEU A 212 6.97 -15.60 3.76
C LEU A 212 8.03 -16.12 2.78
N VAL A 213 9.21 -15.51 2.75
CA VAL A 213 10.34 -15.99 1.94
C VAL A 213 10.78 -17.40 2.34
N PHE A 214 10.82 -17.70 3.65
CA PHE A 214 11.14 -19.06 4.12
C PHE A 214 10.13 -20.08 3.58
N GLU A 215 8.83 -19.76 3.62
CA GLU A 215 7.80 -20.66 3.12
C GLU A 215 7.92 -20.88 1.60
N GLU A 216 8.10 -19.83 0.81
CA GLU A 216 8.28 -19.94 -0.64
C GLU A 216 9.50 -20.79 -1.01
N LEU A 217 10.63 -20.55 -0.35
CA LEU A 217 11.85 -21.33 -0.58
C LEU A 217 11.70 -22.78 -0.13
N LEU A 218 10.99 -23.04 0.98
CA LEU A 218 10.72 -24.40 1.44
C LEU A 218 9.86 -25.18 0.42
N VAL A 219 8.79 -24.57 -0.07
CA VAL A 219 7.92 -25.18 -1.10
C VAL A 219 8.71 -25.49 -2.37
N LEU A 220 9.57 -24.57 -2.82
CA LEU A 220 10.46 -24.78 -3.97
C LEU A 220 11.42 -25.95 -3.74
N GLN A 221 12.05 -26.00 -2.56
CA GLN A 221 12.99 -27.09 -2.20
C GLN A 221 12.30 -28.45 -2.14
N LEU A 222 11.11 -28.51 -1.56
CA LEU A 222 10.30 -29.74 -1.52
C LEU A 222 9.91 -30.19 -2.93
N GLY A 223 9.47 -29.29 -3.79
CA GLY A 223 9.15 -29.59 -5.17
C GLY A 223 10.36 -30.13 -5.95
N MET A 224 11.53 -29.52 -5.80
CA MET A 224 12.77 -30.04 -6.41
C MET A 224 13.18 -31.41 -5.86
N ALA A 225 13.00 -31.65 -4.56
CA ALA A 225 13.28 -32.93 -3.95
C ALA A 225 12.38 -34.04 -4.50
N GLU A 226 11.08 -33.77 -4.69
CA GLU A 226 10.14 -34.73 -5.30
C GLU A 226 10.50 -35.04 -6.75
N ILE A 227 10.85 -34.05 -7.57
CA ILE A 227 11.31 -34.25 -8.95
C ILE A 227 12.54 -35.15 -8.99
N ARG A 228 13.54 -34.92 -8.13
CA ARG A 228 14.74 -35.76 -8.03
C ARG A 228 14.41 -37.19 -7.64
N ARG A 229 13.49 -37.40 -6.70
CA ARG A 229 13.04 -38.74 -6.28
C ARG A 229 12.33 -39.47 -7.41
N ALA A 230 11.49 -38.77 -8.20
CA ALA A 230 10.81 -39.34 -9.37
C ALA A 230 11.84 -39.75 -10.43
N GLY A 231 12.79 -38.88 -10.77
CA GLY A 231 13.82 -39.17 -11.79
C GLY A 231 14.76 -40.33 -11.43
N VAL A 232 15.05 -40.53 -10.13
CA VAL A 232 15.83 -41.70 -9.67
C VAL A 232 15.04 -43.00 -9.78
N ARG A 233 13.69 -42.96 -9.71
CA ARG A 233 12.85 -44.15 -9.89
C ARG A 233 12.69 -44.56 -11.35
N GLU A 234 12.79 -43.61 -12.29
CA GLU A 234 12.70 -43.88 -13.75
C GLU A 234 14.02 -44.36 -14.37
N ASN A 235 15.15 -44.21 -13.69
CA ASN A 235 16.47 -44.68 -14.13
C ASN A 235 17.06 -45.69 -13.11
N PRO A 236 16.71 -46.95 -13.17
CA PRO A 236 17.23 -47.99 -12.27
C PRO A 236 18.58 -48.57 -12.73
N TYR A 237 19.46 -47.78 -13.38
CA TYR A 237 20.81 -48.17 -13.75
C TYR A 237 21.87 -47.24 -13.15
#